data_10dbb1b20fa2686e082fbe59cf7e6207
#
_entry.id   10dbb1b20fa2686e082fbe59cf7e6207
#
_cell.length_a   1.000
_cell.length_b   1.000
_cell.length_c   1.000
_cell.angle_alpha   90.00
_cell.angle_beta   90.00
_cell.angle_gamma   90.00
#
_symmetry.space_group_name_H-M   'P 1'
#
loop_
_entity.id
_entity.type
_entity.pdbx_description
1 polymer ?
#
loop_
_entity_poly.entity_id
_entity_poly.type
_entity_poly.pdbx_seq_one_letter_code
_entity_poly.pdbx_strand_id
1 'polypeptide(L)'
;MSFEIDNFSPIGGQARRGNSPAEWSYASLIDDLATVLAPGYFDEVGTQVSPGDFINVSLLVGKAIITVLSTTLKPPGVVIDSDTIGGGQATFPVEIFTGTTKNLVVADNLKFIAMDNAGAQTVVIPENASEAFPVGAEMEFLREGVGTVTFAFSGAAVLQSRSGLVDINARYSAAALKKIDTDEWRLFGDLA
;
A
#
# COMPACT_ATOMS: atom_id res chain seq x y z
N MET A 1 -18.61 2.67 -17.99
CA MET A 1 -17.63 1.97 -18.83
C MET A 1 -17.87 0.49 -18.60
N SER A 2 -17.83 -0.29 -19.62
CA SER A 2 -18.23 -1.69 -19.56
C SER A 2 -17.08 -2.56 -20.08
N PHE A 3 -16.97 -3.73 -19.53
CA PHE A 3 -16.14 -4.81 -20.05
C PHE A 3 -16.42 -5.04 -21.53
N GLU A 4 -15.38 -5.22 -22.33
CA GLU A 4 -15.50 -5.52 -23.77
C GLU A 4 -15.08 -6.97 -24.01
N ILE A 5 -16.07 -7.84 -24.23
CA ILE A 5 -15.84 -9.28 -24.39
C ILE A 5 -14.94 -9.62 -25.58
N ASP A 6 -14.93 -8.82 -26.62
CA ASP A 6 -14.11 -9.02 -27.82
C ASP A 6 -12.62 -8.86 -27.52
N ASN A 7 -12.28 -8.19 -26.43
CA ASN A 7 -10.91 -7.99 -25.98
C ASN A 7 -10.44 -9.05 -24.96
N PHE A 8 -11.27 -10.04 -24.67
CA PHE A 8 -10.96 -11.13 -23.76
C PHE A 8 -10.73 -12.43 -24.52
N SER A 9 -9.54 -13.01 -24.38
CA SER A 9 -9.18 -14.21 -25.11
C SER A 9 -8.28 -15.15 -24.31
N PRO A 10 -8.36 -16.48 -24.54
CA PRO A 10 -7.44 -17.43 -23.93
C PRO A 10 -6.03 -17.28 -24.51
N ILE A 11 -5.02 -17.46 -23.67
CA ILE A 11 -3.60 -17.52 -24.08
C ILE A 11 -3.19 -18.99 -24.15
N GLY A 12 -2.77 -19.44 -25.35
CA GLY A 12 -2.25 -20.78 -25.54
C GLY A 12 -3.29 -21.91 -25.59
N GLY A 13 -2.81 -23.15 -25.60
CA GLY A 13 -3.68 -24.33 -25.52
C GLY A 13 -4.26 -24.47 -24.14
N GLN A 14 -5.59 -24.36 -24.04
CA GLN A 14 -6.26 -24.45 -22.75
C GLN A 14 -6.02 -25.79 -22.07
N ALA A 15 -5.58 -25.73 -20.82
CA ALA A 15 -5.62 -26.87 -19.95
C ALA A 15 -7.07 -27.37 -19.79
N ARG A 16 -7.24 -28.66 -19.52
CA ARG A 16 -8.54 -29.23 -19.29
C ARG A 16 -9.19 -28.53 -18.11
N ARG A 17 -10.36 -27.93 -18.31
CA ARG A 17 -11.11 -27.18 -17.29
C ARG A 17 -11.13 -27.94 -15.96
N GLY A 18 -10.68 -27.31 -14.88
CA GLY A 18 -10.62 -27.90 -13.54
C GLY A 18 -9.36 -28.69 -13.20
N ASN A 19 -8.40 -28.88 -14.12
CA ASN A 19 -7.17 -29.64 -13.86
C ASN A 19 -5.92 -28.77 -13.68
N SER A 20 -5.92 -27.58 -14.26
CA SER A 20 -4.86 -26.58 -14.05
C SER A 20 -5.42 -25.19 -14.36
N PRO A 21 -4.82 -24.15 -13.79
CA PRO A 21 -5.18 -22.77 -14.11
C PRO A 21 -5.06 -22.52 -15.62
N ALA A 22 -6.05 -21.83 -16.19
CA ALA A 22 -5.98 -21.29 -17.53
C ALA A 22 -5.41 -19.87 -17.49
N GLU A 23 -4.82 -19.45 -18.60
CA GLU A 23 -4.30 -18.12 -18.76
C GLU A 23 -5.12 -17.38 -19.82
N TRP A 24 -5.56 -16.18 -19.46
CA TRP A 24 -6.41 -15.31 -20.26
C TRP A 24 -5.73 -13.99 -20.52
N SER A 25 -6.06 -13.34 -21.60
CA SER A 25 -5.63 -11.99 -21.96
C SER A 25 -6.83 -11.06 -22.03
N TYR A 26 -6.69 -9.88 -21.46
CA TYR A 26 -7.64 -8.79 -21.60
C TYR A 26 -6.90 -7.49 -21.92
N ALA A 27 -7.41 -6.72 -22.86
CA ALA A 27 -6.84 -5.41 -23.20
C ALA A 27 -7.93 -4.34 -23.21
N SER A 28 -7.69 -3.20 -22.57
CA SER A 28 -8.52 -2.00 -22.69
C SER A 28 -7.66 -0.77 -22.96
N LEU A 29 -8.05 0.01 -23.95
CA LEU A 29 -7.42 1.31 -24.26
C LEU A 29 -8.19 2.49 -23.66
N ILE A 30 -9.27 2.20 -22.90
CA ILE A 30 -10.22 3.21 -22.41
C ILE A 30 -10.25 3.19 -20.88
N ASP A 31 -10.24 1.98 -20.27
CA ASP A 31 -10.36 1.83 -18.84
C ASP A 31 -9.00 1.89 -18.15
N ASP A 32 -8.97 2.49 -16.99
CA ASP A 32 -7.81 2.48 -16.10
C ASP A 32 -7.79 1.22 -15.22
N LEU A 33 -6.68 1.02 -14.52
CA LEU A 33 -6.50 -0.15 -13.66
C LEU A 33 -7.54 -0.21 -12.54
N ALA A 34 -7.90 0.92 -11.94
CA ALA A 34 -8.87 0.97 -10.85
C ALA A 34 -10.27 0.53 -11.33
N THR A 35 -10.65 0.91 -12.53
CA THR A 35 -11.92 0.49 -13.18
C THR A 35 -11.92 -1.01 -13.44
N VAL A 36 -10.84 -1.55 -13.99
CA VAL A 36 -10.74 -2.99 -14.32
C VAL A 36 -10.69 -3.86 -13.06
N LEU A 37 -10.14 -3.34 -11.97
CA LEU A 37 -10.09 -4.04 -10.67
C LEU A 37 -11.38 -3.88 -9.86
N ALA A 38 -12.34 -3.07 -10.32
CA ALA A 38 -13.60 -2.89 -9.60
C ALA A 38 -14.41 -4.21 -9.55
N PRO A 39 -15.09 -4.47 -8.42
CA PRO A 39 -15.95 -5.65 -8.31
C PRO A 39 -16.97 -5.72 -9.46
N GLY A 40 -17.10 -6.89 -10.09
CA GLY A 40 -18.06 -7.14 -11.16
C GLY A 40 -17.57 -6.79 -12.56
N TYR A 41 -16.38 -6.23 -12.73
CA TYR A 41 -15.88 -5.87 -14.06
C TYR A 41 -15.80 -7.08 -15.02
N PHE A 42 -15.41 -8.25 -14.53
CA PHE A 42 -15.29 -9.50 -15.30
C PHE A 42 -16.51 -10.43 -15.18
N ASP A 43 -17.65 -9.94 -14.71
CA ASP A 43 -18.84 -10.78 -14.49
C ASP A 43 -19.33 -11.47 -15.77
N GLU A 44 -19.23 -10.81 -16.92
CA GLU A 44 -19.68 -11.37 -18.21
C GLU A 44 -18.90 -12.63 -18.62
N VAL A 45 -17.69 -12.80 -18.14
CA VAL A 45 -16.87 -13.99 -18.44
C VAL A 45 -16.84 -15.01 -17.28
N GLY A 46 -17.66 -14.81 -16.26
CA GLY A 46 -17.72 -15.70 -15.08
C GLY A 46 -18.02 -17.17 -15.38
N THR A 47 -18.62 -17.48 -16.53
CA THR A 47 -18.83 -18.86 -16.99
C THR A 47 -17.65 -19.42 -17.79
N GLN A 48 -16.71 -18.58 -18.22
CA GLN A 48 -15.56 -18.98 -19.03
C GLN A 48 -14.34 -19.23 -18.16
N VAL A 49 -14.16 -18.41 -17.10
CA VAL A 49 -13.05 -18.51 -16.17
C VAL A 49 -13.37 -19.43 -14.99
N SER A 50 -12.33 -19.92 -14.33
CA SER A 50 -12.43 -20.77 -13.13
C SER A 50 -11.56 -20.21 -12.01
N PRO A 51 -11.88 -20.47 -10.73
CA PRO A 51 -11.00 -20.11 -9.63
C PRO A 51 -9.59 -20.67 -9.84
N GLY A 52 -8.59 -19.82 -9.66
CA GLY A 52 -7.19 -20.13 -9.92
C GLY A 52 -6.69 -19.71 -11.30
N ASP A 53 -7.58 -19.37 -12.24
CA ASP A 53 -7.16 -18.84 -13.55
C ASP A 53 -6.48 -17.48 -13.41
N PHE A 54 -5.59 -17.18 -14.37
CA PHE A 54 -4.90 -15.91 -14.46
C PHE A 54 -5.45 -15.08 -15.62
N ILE A 55 -5.65 -13.78 -15.39
CA ILE A 55 -6.01 -12.83 -16.43
C ILE A 55 -4.89 -11.81 -16.56
N ASN A 56 -4.20 -11.82 -17.70
CA ASN A 56 -3.20 -10.81 -18.05
C ASN A 56 -3.92 -9.58 -18.59
N VAL A 57 -3.89 -8.50 -17.86
CA VAL A 57 -4.52 -7.23 -18.24
C VAL A 57 -3.48 -6.29 -18.83
N SER A 58 -3.75 -5.78 -20.04
CA SER A 58 -2.97 -4.71 -20.69
C SER A 58 -3.85 -3.48 -20.86
N LEU A 59 -3.40 -2.35 -20.35
CA LEU A 59 -4.11 -1.06 -20.42
C LEU A 59 -3.25 -0.05 -21.18
N LEU A 60 -3.85 1.07 -21.61
CA LEU A 60 -3.11 2.18 -22.19
C LEU A 60 -2.01 2.66 -21.24
N VAL A 61 -2.31 2.72 -19.94
CA VAL A 61 -1.36 3.05 -18.88
C VAL A 61 -1.43 1.95 -17.84
N GLY A 62 -0.46 1.04 -17.85
CA GLY A 62 -0.33 -0.02 -16.86
C GLY A 62 -0.62 -1.42 -17.37
N LYS A 63 -0.25 -2.38 -16.55
CA LYS A 63 -0.50 -3.81 -16.73
C LYS A 63 -0.79 -4.43 -15.39
N ALA A 64 -1.59 -5.48 -15.37
CA ALA A 64 -1.82 -6.29 -14.17
C ALA A 64 -1.94 -7.77 -14.55
N ILE A 65 -1.57 -8.65 -13.60
CA ILE A 65 -1.95 -10.06 -13.62
C ILE A 65 -2.95 -10.25 -12.49
N ILE A 66 -4.09 -10.79 -12.81
CA ILE A 66 -5.21 -10.95 -11.88
C ILE A 66 -5.47 -12.44 -11.72
N THR A 67 -5.64 -12.89 -10.47
CA THR A 67 -6.06 -14.26 -10.17
C THR A 67 -7.56 -14.31 -9.90
N VAL A 68 -8.26 -15.21 -10.54
CA VAL A 68 -9.68 -15.46 -10.29
C VAL A 68 -9.84 -16.22 -8.98
N LEU A 69 -10.45 -15.59 -7.97
CA LEU A 69 -10.68 -16.23 -6.66
C LEU A 69 -12.00 -17.01 -6.60
N SER A 70 -13.05 -16.50 -7.25
CA SER A 70 -14.37 -17.11 -7.22
C SER A 70 -15.20 -16.68 -8.42
N THR A 71 -16.06 -17.58 -8.89
CA THR A 71 -17.05 -17.31 -9.95
C THR A 71 -18.48 -17.59 -9.46
N THR A 72 -18.69 -17.81 -8.16
CA THR A 72 -19.96 -18.28 -7.58
C THR A 72 -20.82 -17.22 -6.93
N LEU A 73 -20.44 -15.95 -6.98
CA LEU A 73 -21.27 -14.85 -6.48
C LEU A 73 -22.55 -14.72 -7.32
N LYS A 74 -23.68 -14.45 -6.67
CA LYS A 74 -24.96 -14.20 -7.35
C LYS A 74 -25.30 -12.71 -7.33
N PRO A 75 -25.46 -12.06 -8.52
CA PRO A 75 -25.27 -12.66 -9.85
C PRO A 75 -23.84 -13.19 -9.99
N PRO A 76 -23.60 -14.13 -10.94
CA PRO A 76 -22.26 -14.71 -11.09
C PRO A 76 -21.24 -13.58 -11.22
N GLY A 77 -20.38 -13.46 -10.23
CA GLY A 77 -19.37 -12.41 -10.13
C GLY A 77 -17.99 -13.03 -10.13
N VAL A 78 -17.05 -12.36 -10.78
CA VAL A 78 -15.64 -12.71 -10.72
C VAL A 78 -14.98 -11.92 -9.59
N VAL A 79 -14.53 -12.60 -8.56
CA VAL A 79 -13.68 -12.02 -7.53
C VAL A 79 -12.25 -12.21 -7.96
N ILE A 80 -11.53 -11.12 -8.05
CA ILE A 80 -10.13 -11.10 -8.46
C ILE A 80 -9.24 -10.72 -7.28
N ASP A 81 -8.05 -11.33 -7.24
CA ASP A 81 -6.96 -10.89 -6.40
C ASP A 81 -6.05 -10.01 -7.28
N SER A 82 -5.93 -8.77 -6.88
CA SER A 82 -5.11 -7.78 -7.58
C SER A 82 -3.70 -7.74 -7.03
N ASP A 83 -3.00 -8.86 -6.99
CA ASP A 83 -1.56 -8.80 -6.84
C ASP A 83 -0.99 -8.16 -8.10
N THR A 84 -0.80 -6.86 -8.04
CA THR A 84 -0.14 -6.10 -9.11
C THR A 84 1.31 -6.53 -9.23
N ILE A 85 1.55 -7.63 -9.95
CA ILE A 85 2.89 -7.93 -10.47
C ILE A 85 3.11 -7.04 -11.69
N GLY A 86 3.23 -5.79 -11.47
CA GLY A 86 3.51 -4.86 -12.53
C GLY A 86 4.14 -3.64 -11.91
N GLY A 87 5.45 -3.48 -12.12
CA GLY A 87 6.29 -2.39 -11.69
C GLY A 87 5.73 -0.97 -11.72
N GLY A 88 4.64 -0.75 -11.01
CA GLY A 88 4.42 0.52 -10.41
C GLY A 88 5.53 0.65 -9.38
N GLN A 89 6.46 1.58 -9.58
CA GLN A 89 7.36 1.97 -8.50
C GLN A 89 6.47 2.20 -7.29
N ALA A 90 6.69 1.45 -6.22
CA ALA A 90 6.12 1.77 -4.93
C ALA A 90 6.66 3.16 -4.58
N THR A 91 5.87 4.18 -4.90
CA THR A 91 6.17 5.53 -4.47
C THR A 91 5.77 5.60 -3.01
N PHE A 92 6.67 6.03 -2.15
CA PHE A 92 6.31 6.40 -0.79
C PHE A 92 5.29 7.56 -0.86
N PRO A 93 4.05 7.38 -0.39
CA PRO A 93 3.09 8.47 -0.38
C PRO A 93 3.63 9.62 0.46
N VAL A 94 3.56 10.84 -0.07
CA VAL A 94 3.98 12.04 0.64
C VAL A 94 2.79 12.64 1.38
N GLU A 95 2.94 12.86 2.69
CA GLU A 95 1.99 13.60 3.52
C GLU A 95 2.63 14.89 4.01
N ILE A 96 1.95 16.03 3.83
CA ILE A 96 2.34 17.30 4.45
C ILE A 96 1.50 17.46 5.71
N PHE A 97 2.13 17.40 6.87
CA PHE A 97 1.46 17.50 8.16
C PHE A 97 1.70 18.87 8.78
N THR A 98 0.63 19.65 8.94
CA THR A 98 0.65 21.02 9.49
C THR A 98 0.14 21.13 10.93
N GLY A 99 -0.35 20.04 11.51
CA GLY A 99 -0.80 20.00 12.91
C GLY A 99 0.35 20.03 13.91
N THR A 100 0.04 20.15 15.19
CA THR A 100 1.04 20.14 16.27
C THR A 100 1.33 18.74 16.82
N THR A 101 0.41 17.79 16.67
CA THR A 101 0.58 16.42 17.16
C THR A 101 0.15 15.43 16.08
N LYS A 102 1.09 14.63 15.60
CA LYS A 102 0.87 13.52 14.68
C LYS A 102 0.82 12.22 15.47
N ASN A 103 -0.37 11.68 15.71
CA ASN A 103 -0.50 10.32 16.21
C ASN A 103 -0.34 9.35 15.03
N LEU A 104 0.63 8.44 15.11
CA LEU A 104 0.86 7.46 14.05
C LEU A 104 -0.22 6.40 14.06
N VAL A 105 -0.69 6.05 12.87
CA VAL A 105 -1.65 4.97 12.61
C VAL A 105 -1.08 4.01 11.57
N VAL A 106 -1.59 2.76 11.52
CA VAL A 106 -1.07 1.73 10.60
C VAL A 106 -1.05 2.21 9.14
N ALA A 107 -1.99 3.08 8.75
CA ALA A 107 -2.04 3.68 7.42
C ALA A 107 -0.88 4.66 7.10
N ASP A 108 -0.06 5.02 8.10
CA ASP A 108 1.13 5.84 7.89
C ASP A 108 2.37 5.00 7.49
N ASN A 109 2.27 3.68 7.56
CA ASN A 109 3.36 2.80 7.13
C ASN A 109 3.77 3.09 5.68
N LEU A 110 5.08 3.15 5.44
CA LEU A 110 5.70 3.48 4.15
C LEU A 110 5.40 4.89 3.63
N LYS A 111 5.02 5.84 4.49
CA LYS A 111 4.89 7.25 4.10
C LYS A 111 6.17 8.04 4.33
N PHE A 112 6.34 9.05 3.48
CA PHE A 112 7.21 10.20 3.74
C PHE A 112 6.37 11.35 4.28
N ILE A 113 6.64 11.80 5.51
CA ILE A 113 5.83 12.79 6.23
C ILE A 113 6.64 14.07 6.40
N ALA A 114 6.27 15.12 5.67
CA ALA A 114 6.84 16.44 5.83
C ALA A 114 6.13 17.18 6.98
N MET A 115 6.85 17.43 8.06
CA MET A 115 6.37 18.12 9.27
C MET A 115 6.50 19.63 9.07
N ASP A 116 5.43 20.27 8.60
CA ASP A 116 5.43 21.68 8.19
C ASP A 116 4.58 22.54 9.14
N ASN A 117 5.19 22.96 10.24
CA ASN A 117 4.58 23.92 11.17
C ASN A 117 5.62 24.92 11.70
N ALA A 118 5.18 26.14 11.99
CA ALA A 118 6.02 27.14 12.62
C ALA A 118 6.20 26.89 14.13
N GLY A 119 5.26 26.25 14.79
CA GLY A 119 5.31 25.80 16.18
C GLY A 119 5.88 24.39 16.32
N ALA A 120 6.21 24.01 17.56
CA ALA A 120 6.70 22.69 17.87
C ALA A 120 5.67 21.60 17.47
N GLN A 121 6.17 20.51 16.91
CA GLN A 121 5.38 19.34 16.50
C GLN A 121 5.85 18.11 17.27
N THR A 122 4.92 17.25 17.63
CA THR A 122 5.20 15.97 18.27
C THR A 122 4.66 14.81 17.42
N VAL A 123 5.53 13.84 17.14
CA VAL A 123 5.14 12.56 16.54
C VAL A 123 4.95 11.54 17.67
N VAL A 124 3.75 11.03 17.84
CA VAL A 124 3.42 10.06 18.89
C VAL A 124 3.40 8.65 18.32
N ILE A 125 4.29 7.81 18.81
CA ILE A 125 4.41 6.39 18.44
C ILE A 125 3.49 5.60 19.37
N PRO A 126 2.47 4.89 18.85
CA PRO A 126 1.54 4.13 19.67
C PRO A 126 2.14 2.80 20.13
N GLU A 127 1.62 2.28 21.24
CA GLU A 127 1.82 0.88 21.62
C GLU A 127 1.07 -0.05 20.66
N ASN A 128 1.55 -1.28 20.52
CA ASN A 128 0.99 -2.27 19.62
C ASN A 128 -0.46 -2.66 19.94
N ALA A 129 -0.86 -2.54 21.20
CA ALA A 129 -2.24 -2.79 21.63
C ALA A 129 -3.24 -1.75 21.07
N SER A 130 -2.78 -0.51 20.82
CA SER A 130 -3.59 0.58 20.26
C SER A 130 -3.54 0.60 18.74
N GLU A 131 -2.35 0.41 18.15
CA GLU A 131 -2.12 0.43 16.71
C GLU A 131 -1.12 -0.67 16.32
N ALA A 132 -1.61 -1.79 15.81
CA ALA A 132 -0.82 -2.99 15.50
C ALA A 132 -0.02 -2.85 14.19
N PHE A 133 0.98 -1.99 14.16
CA PHE A 133 1.91 -1.93 13.04
C PHE A 133 2.62 -3.28 12.84
N PRO A 134 2.83 -3.74 11.60
CA PRO A 134 3.64 -4.92 11.35
C PRO A 134 5.11 -4.69 11.75
N VAL A 135 5.78 -5.73 12.22
CA VAL A 135 7.25 -5.68 12.39
C VAL A 135 7.89 -5.43 11.03
N GLY A 136 8.82 -4.47 10.97
CA GLY A 136 9.40 -3.98 9.72
C GLY A 136 8.72 -2.72 9.18
N ALA A 137 7.60 -2.24 9.78
CA ALA A 137 7.00 -0.96 9.42
C ALA A 137 8.04 0.16 9.47
N GLU A 138 8.01 1.04 8.48
CA GLU A 138 8.97 2.13 8.31
C GLU A 138 8.27 3.39 7.82
N MET A 139 8.67 4.53 8.37
CA MET A 139 8.20 5.86 7.96
C MET A 139 9.36 6.83 7.98
N GLU A 140 9.36 7.76 7.04
CA GLU A 140 10.35 8.83 6.96
C GLU A 140 9.72 10.16 7.34
N PHE A 141 10.47 11.00 8.05
CA PHE A 141 10.03 12.30 8.52
C PHE A 141 11.03 13.37 8.08
N LEU A 142 10.51 14.45 7.51
CA LEU A 142 11.28 15.65 7.18
C LEU A 142 10.80 16.80 8.06
N ARG A 143 11.71 17.50 8.72
CA ARG A 143 11.39 18.79 9.36
C ARG A 143 11.35 19.88 8.29
N GLU A 144 10.17 20.12 7.71
CA GLU A 144 9.96 21.15 6.67
C GLU A 144 9.77 22.53 7.28
N GLY A 145 9.00 22.63 8.36
CA GLY A 145 8.75 23.86 9.07
C GLY A 145 9.92 24.34 9.95
N VAL A 146 9.78 25.53 10.52
CA VAL A 146 10.78 26.09 11.46
C VAL A 146 10.62 25.54 12.88
N GLY A 147 9.42 25.01 13.22
CA GLY A 147 9.15 24.39 14.51
C GLY A 147 10.02 23.15 14.75
N THR A 148 10.29 22.84 16.01
CA THR A 148 10.96 21.58 16.38
C THR A 148 10.05 20.38 16.10
N VAL A 149 10.64 19.23 15.77
CA VAL A 149 9.91 17.95 15.62
C VAL A 149 10.50 16.97 16.61
N THR A 150 9.68 16.56 17.58
CA THR A 150 10.06 15.65 18.67
C THR A 150 9.29 14.35 18.56
N PHE A 151 9.95 13.21 18.76
CA PHE A 151 9.31 11.92 18.84
C PHE A 151 9.00 11.56 20.29
N ALA A 152 7.76 11.16 20.54
CA ALA A 152 7.27 10.66 21.81
C ALA A 152 6.62 9.28 21.61
N PHE A 153 6.46 8.53 22.66
CA PHE A 153 5.81 7.21 22.62
C PHE A 153 4.73 7.11 23.69
N SER A 154 3.76 6.24 23.49
CA SER A 154 2.66 6.00 24.41
C SER A 154 2.59 4.54 24.84
N GLY A 155 2.06 4.29 26.03
CA GLY A 155 1.84 2.96 26.57
C GLY A 155 3.14 2.16 26.71
N ALA A 156 3.14 0.93 26.21
CA ALA A 156 4.26 -0.01 26.26
C ALA A 156 5.30 0.22 25.15
N ALA A 157 5.08 1.13 24.22
CA ALA A 157 6.01 1.39 23.12
C ALA A 157 7.38 1.87 23.65
N VAL A 158 8.47 1.35 23.10
CA VAL A 158 9.84 1.69 23.42
C VAL A 158 10.52 2.26 22.18
N LEU A 159 11.02 3.48 22.29
CA LEU A 159 11.80 4.13 21.26
C LEU A 159 13.29 4.13 21.64
N GLN A 160 14.13 3.64 20.75
CA GLN A 160 15.58 3.71 20.90
C GLN A 160 16.20 4.45 19.73
N SER A 161 17.13 5.33 20.04
CA SER A 161 17.89 6.12 19.10
C SER A 161 19.35 6.25 19.55
N ARG A 162 20.19 6.79 18.69
CA ARG A 162 21.57 7.11 19.07
C ARG A 162 21.55 8.10 20.25
N SER A 163 22.17 7.72 21.36
CA SER A 163 22.27 8.53 22.59
C SER A 163 20.93 9.00 23.19
N GLY A 164 19.82 8.37 22.82
CA GLY A 164 18.48 8.73 23.31
C GLY A 164 17.93 10.03 22.68
N LEU A 165 18.52 10.51 21.58
CA LEU A 165 18.05 11.70 20.86
C LEU A 165 16.68 11.44 20.22
N VAL A 166 15.77 12.38 20.38
CA VAL A 166 14.38 12.23 19.91
C VAL A 166 13.89 13.41 19.05
N ASP A 167 14.73 14.41 18.84
CA ASP A 167 14.39 15.56 18.02
C ASP A 167 15.05 15.47 16.65
N ILE A 168 14.37 15.96 15.60
CA ILE A 168 15.00 16.18 14.31
C ILE A 168 15.83 17.48 14.42
N ASN A 169 17.13 17.39 14.14
CA ASN A 169 18.14 18.40 14.42
C ASN A 169 17.77 19.80 13.88
N ALA A 170 17.63 19.93 12.56
CA ALA A 170 17.46 21.23 11.92
C ALA A 170 16.34 21.20 10.87
N ARG A 171 15.94 22.37 10.41
CA ARG A 171 15.06 22.48 9.25
C ARG A 171 15.71 21.80 8.04
N TYR A 172 14.92 21.03 7.30
CA TYR A 172 15.32 20.16 6.17
C TYR A 172 16.18 18.95 6.56
N SER A 173 16.37 18.68 7.85
CA SER A 173 16.88 17.40 8.33
C SER A 173 15.77 16.35 8.32
N ALA A 174 16.15 15.09 8.14
CA ALA A 174 15.25 13.95 8.09
C ALA A 174 15.61 12.89 9.13
N ALA A 175 14.60 12.14 9.53
CA ALA A 175 14.73 10.95 10.35
C ALA A 175 13.82 9.83 9.83
N ALA A 176 14.23 8.58 10.07
CA ALA A 176 13.40 7.42 9.79
C ALA A 176 13.09 6.67 11.08
N LEU A 177 11.86 6.19 11.16
CA LEU A 177 11.34 5.39 12.27
C LEU A 177 11.03 3.99 11.77
N LYS A 178 11.58 2.96 12.42
CA LYS A 178 11.38 1.55 12.04
C LYS A 178 10.95 0.70 13.23
N LYS A 179 9.92 -0.10 13.04
CA LYS A 179 9.48 -1.10 14.01
C LYS A 179 10.32 -2.37 13.89
N ILE A 180 10.94 -2.82 14.98
CA ILE A 180 11.80 -4.01 14.96
C ILE A 180 11.25 -5.18 15.77
N ASP A 181 10.32 -4.92 16.72
CA ASP A 181 9.60 -5.93 17.49
C ASP A 181 8.24 -5.37 17.94
N THR A 182 7.42 -6.15 18.64
CA THR A 182 6.03 -5.86 19.00
C THR A 182 5.80 -4.45 19.51
N ASP A 183 6.61 -3.96 20.46
CA ASP A 183 6.55 -2.59 20.97
C ASP A 183 7.89 -1.86 20.85
N GLU A 184 8.83 -2.38 20.06
CA GLU A 184 10.15 -1.79 19.90
C GLU A 184 10.33 -1.05 18.58
N TRP A 185 10.78 0.19 18.68
CA TRP A 185 11.05 1.07 17.56
C TRP A 185 12.49 1.61 17.57
N ARG A 186 13.01 1.88 16.39
CA ARG A 186 14.30 2.54 16.19
C ARG A 186 14.09 3.84 15.43
N LEU A 187 14.68 4.90 15.98
CA LEU A 187 14.74 6.20 15.33
C LEU A 187 16.20 6.46 14.92
N PHE A 188 16.40 6.80 13.69
CA PHE A 188 17.72 7.10 13.12
C PHE A 188 17.62 8.21 12.09
N GLY A 189 18.70 8.93 11.89
CA GLY A 189 18.76 10.07 10.99
C GLY A 189 19.59 11.20 11.58
N ASP A 190 19.31 12.42 11.17
CA ASP A 190 19.94 13.64 11.72
C ASP A 190 19.15 14.09 12.95
N LEU A 191 19.59 13.61 14.12
CA LEU A 191 18.92 13.81 15.41
C LEU A 191 19.70 14.71 16.34
N ALA A 192 18.98 15.46 17.20
CA ALA A 192 19.49 16.31 18.26
C ALA A 192 18.87 15.97 19.62
#